data_ec59977aa7ebf97c2d284350836e30c8
#
_entry.id   ec59977aa7ebf97c2d284350836e30c8
#
_cell.length_a   1.000
_cell.length_b   1.000
_cell.length_c   1.000
_cell.angle_alpha   90.00
_cell.angle_beta   90.00
_cell.angle_gamma   90.00
#
_symmetry.space_group_name_H-M   'P 1'
#
loop_
_entity.id
_entity.type
_entity.pdbx_description
1 polymer ?
#
loop_
_entity_poly.entity_id
_entity_poly.type
_entity_poly.pdbx_seq_one_letter_code
_entity_poly.pdbx_strand_id
1 'polypeptide(L)'
;GNRQAVAGNILAQQWENPRKNLRPELGDAFANIYIPAFGSDFVYAVVQGVDDADLDIGPGHYEDTQMPGELGNVGIAGHRVGTGAPFNDLGRLNTCDSIIIETEDKYNVYKVAPMEPSRGADCFTPEQNSGMTTGQYSNIVGRHITTPLDVSVIEPVPGNGQGNDIGKLKMLTLTTCHPQFSDKERMIIHAFEVEQIDKSTGRVPQELKD
;
A
#
# COMPACT_ATOMS: atom_id res chain seq x y z
N GLY A 1 -15.39 13.82 -5.52
CA GLY A 1 -15.80 14.24 -6.76
C GLY A 1 -15.15 13.62 -7.97
N ASN A 2 -14.56 14.45 -8.82
CA ASN A 2 -14.08 14.05 -10.14
C ASN A 2 -13.01 12.95 -10.11
N ARG A 3 -12.22 12.88 -9.06
CA ARG A 3 -11.15 11.89 -8.98
C ARG A 3 -11.65 10.47 -8.78
N GLN A 4 -12.67 10.30 -7.94
CA GLN A 4 -13.28 8.99 -7.76
C GLN A 4 -13.89 8.51 -9.07
N ALA A 5 -14.56 9.40 -9.79
CA ALA A 5 -15.15 9.05 -11.09
C ALA A 5 -14.06 8.67 -12.10
N VAL A 6 -12.96 9.43 -12.16
CA VAL A 6 -11.84 9.13 -13.05
C VAL A 6 -11.18 7.81 -12.66
N ALA A 7 -10.91 7.60 -11.38
CA ALA A 7 -10.34 6.35 -10.89
C ALA A 7 -11.23 5.16 -11.22
N GLY A 8 -12.55 5.26 -10.98
CA GLY A 8 -13.49 4.20 -11.29
C GLY A 8 -13.52 3.87 -12.78
N ASN A 9 -13.51 4.87 -13.64
CA ASN A 9 -13.53 4.66 -15.09
C ASN A 9 -12.25 3.99 -15.59
N ILE A 10 -11.09 4.43 -15.11
CA ILE A 10 -9.81 3.83 -15.49
C ILE A 10 -9.77 2.36 -15.07
N LEU A 11 -10.16 2.07 -13.84
CA LEU A 11 -10.14 0.73 -13.30
C LEU A 11 -11.14 -0.18 -14.03
N ALA A 12 -12.33 0.32 -14.34
CA ALA A 12 -13.34 -0.45 -15.08
C ALA A 12 -12.81 -0.84 -16.47
N GLN A 13 -12.14 0.08 -17.17
CA GLN A 13 -11.52 -0.21 -18.46
C GLN A 13 -10.44 -1.28 -18.34
N GLN A 14 -9.62 -1.21 -17.30
CA GLN A 14 -8.57 -2.19 -17.06
C GLN A 14 -9.16 -3.57 -16.77
N TRP A 15 -10.23 -3.64 -16.00
CA TRP A 15 -10.87 -4.92 -15.67
C TRP A 15 -11.55 -5.60 -16.86
N GLU A 16 -11.94 -4.86 -17.87
CA GLU A 16 -12.45 -5.42 -19.12
C GLU A 16 -11.33 -5.96 -20.02
N ASN A 17 -10.07 -5.69 -19.68
CA ASN A 17 -8.92 -6.12 -20.48
C ASN A 17 -8.76 -7.64 -20.41
N PRO A 18 -8.63 -8.33 -21.56
CA PRO A 18 -8.43 -9.78 -21.57
C PRO A 18 -7.15 -10.24 -20.88
N ARG A 19 -6.20 -9.32 -20.62
CA ARG A 19 -4.97 -9.61 -19.88
C ARG A 19 -5.13 -9.45 -18.38
N LYS A 20 -6.33 -9.37 -17.86
CA LYS A 20 -6.63 -9.12 -16.45
C LYS A 20 -5.93 -10.05 -15.46
N ASN A 21 -5.61 -11.27 -15.88
CA ASN A 21 -4.95 -12.27 -15.04
C ASN A 21 -3.41 -12.21 -15.13
N LEU A 22 -2.86 -11.29 -15.92
CA LEU A 22 -1.42 -11.06 -16.04
C LEU A 22 -1.00 -9.87 -15.18
N ARG A 23 0.31 -9.77 -14.91
CA ARG A 23 0.82 -8.55 -14.28
C ARG A 23 0.48 -7.37 -15.20
N PRO A 24 0.07 -6.23 -14.63
CA PRO A 24 -0.26 -5.05 -15.44
C PRO A 24 0.98 -4.52 -16.16
N GLU A 25 0.77 -3.94 -17.33
CA GLU A 25 1.82 -3.22 -18.03
C GLU A 25 2.04 -1.85 -17.39
N LEU A 26 3.22 -1.30 -17.58
CA LEU A 26 3.55 0.04 -17.09
C LEU A 26 2.50 1.06 -17.57
N GLY A 27 2.03 1.89 -16.63
CA GLY A 27 1.01 2.91 -16.88
C GLY A 27 -0.43 2.41 -16.76
N ASP A 28 -0.67 1.11 -16.69
CA ASP A 28 -2.03 0.56 -16.57
C ASP A 28 -2.54 0.67 -15.13
N ALA A 29 -3.77 1.14 -14.97
CA ALA A 29 -4.49 1.06 -13.69
C ALA A 29 -4.96 -0.37 -13.47
N PHE A 30 -4.76 -0.90 -12.25
CA PHE A 30 -5.10 -2.30 -11.96
C PHE A 30 -5.72 -2.51 -10.57
N ALA A 31 -5.79 -1.48 -9.75
CA ALA A 31 -6.31 -1.58 -8.39
C ALA A 31 -6.89 -0.25 -7.94
N ASN A 32 -7.63 -0.27 -6.84
CA ASN A 32 -8.00 0.93 -6.09
C ASN A 32 -7.37 0.86 -4.70
N ILE A 33 -6.94 2.00 -4.19
CA ILE A 33 -6.49 2.13 -2.81
C ILE A 33 -7.50 2.97 -2.01
N TYR A 34 -7.92 2.43 -0.88
CA TYR A 34 -8.79 3.09 0.09
C TYR A 34 -8.03 3.30 1.39
N ILE A 35 -8.12 4.48 1.97
CA ILE A 35 -7.59 4.76 3.31
C ILE A 35 -8.72 5.42 4.11
N PRO A 36 -9.52 4.62 4.85
CA PRO A 36 -10.70 5.15 5.57
C PRO A 36 -10.40 6.29 6.54
N ALA A 37 -9.21 6.30 7.16
CA ALA A 37 -8.79 7.38 8.05
C ALA A 37 -8.76 8.76 7.36
N PHE A 38 -8.65 8.78 6.03
CA PHE A 38 -8.62 10.02 5.26
C PHE A 38 -9.98 10.44 4.72
N GLY A 39 -11.00 9.67 5.02
CA GLY A 39 -12.38 9.95 4.62
C GLY A 39 -13.02 8.78 3.89
N SER A 40 -14.36 8.70 3.98
CA SER A 40 -15.13 7.64 3.31
C SER A 40 -15.08 7.75 1.79
N ASP A 41 -14.71 8.90 1.27
CA ASP A 41 -14.58 9.17 -0.17
C ASP A 41 -13.13 9.06 -0.67
N PHE A 42 -12.19 8.69 0.19
CA PHE A 42 -10.79 8.55 -0.21
C PHE A 42 -10.61 7.25 -0.99
N VAL A 43 -10.50 7.38 -2.30
CA VAL A 43 -10.18 6.28 -3.21
C VAL A 43 -9.40 6.82 -4.42
N TYR A 44 -8.36 6.09 -4.81
CA TYR A 44 -7.56 6.39 -5.99
C TYR A 44 -7.30 5.12 -6.78
N ALA A 45 -7.27 5.23 -8.11
CA ALA A 45 -6.74 4.17 -8.95
C ALA A 45 -5.22 4.06 -8.73
N VAL A 46 -4.74 2.84 -8.63
CA VAL A 46 -3.30 2.53 -8.55
C VAL A 46 -2.84 2.10 -9.93
N VAL A 47 -1.81 2.76 -10.44
CA VAL A 47 -1.22 2.42 -11.74
C VAL A 47 0.06 1.61 -11.54
N GLN A 48 0.47 0.88 -12.58
CA GLN A 48 1.74 0.17 -12.56
C GLN A 48 2.84 1.14 -12.96
N GLY A 49 3.82 1.36 -12.07
CA GLY A 49 4.95 2.25 -12.31
C GLY A 49 4.96 3.47 -11.41
N VAL A 50 6.14 4.04 -11.25
CA VAL A 50 6.38 5.17 -10.34
C VAL A 50 7.08 6.35 -11.02
N ASP A 51 7.07 6.41 -12.35
CA ASP A 51 7.58 7.57 -13.08
C ASP A 51 6.67 8.77 -12.84
N ASP A 52 7.16 9.97 -13.10
CA ASP A 52 6.39 11.19 -12.88
C ASP A 52 5.05 11.15 -13.61
N ALA A 53 5.01 10.64 -14.84
CA ALA A 53 3.77 10.51 -15.59
C ALA A 53 2.77 9.57 -14.91
N ASP A 54 3.25 8.48 -14.30
CA ASP A 54 2.41 7.54 -13.56
C ASP A 54 1.85 8.20 -12.30
N LEU A 55 2.71 8.86 -11.54
CA LEU A 55 2.32 9.50 -10.27
C LEU A 55 1.40 10.71 -10.49
N ASP A 56 1.40 11.30 -11.66
CA ASP A 56 0.44 12.35 -12.03
C ASP A 56 -0.97 11.78 -12.21
N ILE A 57 -1.10 10.50 -12.55
CA ILE A 57 -2.40 9.81 -12.66
C ILE A 57 -2.92 9.46 -11.25
N GLY A 58 -2.07 8.89 -10.41
CA GLY A 58 -2.43 8.44 -9.07
C GLY A 58 -1.27 7.73 -8.39
N PRO A 59 -1.53 7.05 -7.26
CA PRO A 59 -0.52 6.21 -6.63
C PRO A 59 0.01 5.18 -7.60
N GLY A 60 1.32 4.93 -7.56
CA GLY A 60 2.00 4.02 -8.45
C GLY A 60 2.61 2.84 -7.71
N HIS A 61 2.42 1.64 -8.26
CA HIS A 61 3.04 0.42 -7.76
C HIS A 61 4.47 0.31 -8.29
N TYR A 62 5.43 0.08 -7.38
CA TYR A 62 6.81 -0.25 -7.78
C TYR A 62 6.78 -1.62 -8.46
N GLU A 63 7.05 -1.65 -9.76
CA GLU A 63 6.83 -2.86 -10.59
C GLU A 63 7.63 -4.08 -10.14
N ASP A 64 8.77 -3.86 -9.49
CA ASP A 64 9.63 -4.94 -9.01
C ASP A 64 9.21 -5.49 -7.63
N THR A 65 8.20 -4.89 -7.01
CA THR A 65 7.67 -5.37 -5.73
C THR A 65 6.53 -6.35 -5.95
N GLN A 66 6.11 -7.02 -4.88
CA GLN A 66 5.03 -7.99 -4.94
C GLN A 66 3.70 -7.32 -5.32
N MET A 67 2.78 -8.10 -5.84
CA MET A 67 1.42 -7.66 -6.15
C MET A 67 0.53 -7.76 -4.89
N PRO A 68 -0.54 -6.95 -4.82
CA PRO A 68 -1.44 -6.99 -3.67
C PRO A 68 -1.88 -8.41 -3.33
N GLY A 69 -1.79 -8.77 -2.05
CA GLY A 69 -2.17 -10.09 -1.54
C GLY A 69 -1.09 -11.15 -1.60
N GLU A 70 0.05 -10.87 -2.22
CA GLU A 70 1.18 -11.82 -2.26
C GLU A 70 2.03 -11.75 -0.99
N LEU A 71 2.69 -12.86 -0.67
CA LEU A 71 3.77 -12.86 0.32
C LEU A 71 4.87 -11.90 -0.12
N GLY A 72 5.47 -11.20 0.82
CA GLY A 72 6.49 -10.21 0.58
C GLY A 72 5.97 -8.81 0.87
N ASN A 73 6.28 -7.85 0.02
CA ASN A 73 5.97 -6.45 0.29
C ASN A 73 5.51 -5.76 -0.99
N VAL A 74 4.32 -5.20 -0.95
CA VAL A 74 3.74 -4.40 -2.05
C VAL A 74 4.17 -2.96 -1.85
N GLY A 75 4.95 -2.41 -2.78
CA GLY A 75 5.40 -1.02 -2.70
C GLY A 75 4.52 -0.09 -3.54
N ILE A 76 4.00 0.97 -2.93
CA ILE A 76 3.18 1.98 -3.61
C ILE A 76 3.68 3.37 -3.24
N ALA A 77 4.00 4.17 -4.26
CA ALA A 77 4.40 5.56 -4.12
C ALA A 77 3.25 6.49 -4.45
N GLY A 78 3.26 7.67 -3.87
CA GLY A 78 2.28 8.71 -4.20
C GLY A 78 2.80 10.09 -3.90
N HIS A 79 2.28 11.09 -4.62
CA HIS A 79 2.62 12.48 -4.39
C HIS A 79 2.10 12.95 -3.03
N ARG A 80 2.90 13.73 -2.35
CA ARG A 80 2.50 14.42 -1.13
C ARG A 80 1.94 15.81 -1.42
N VAL A 81 2.35 16.40 -2.53
CA VAL A 81 1.95 17.74 -2.95
C VAL A 81 1.61 17.73 -4.44
N GLY A 82 1.01 18.81 -4.91
CA GLY A 82 0.60 18.96 -6.31
C GLY A 82 -0.81 18.50 -6.56
N THR A 83 -1.18 18.41 -7.83
CA THR A 83 -2.53 18.01 -8.22
C THR A 83 -2.80 16.60 -7.73
N GLY A 84 -3.75 16.50 -6.81
CA GLY A 84 -4.19 15.22 -6.35
C GLY A 84 -3.46 14.62 -5.19
N ALA A 85 -2.33 15.10 -4.81
CA ALA A 85 -1.53 14.71 -3.65
C ALA A 85 -2.16 13.59 -2.78
N PRO A 86 -2.24 12.33 -3.27
CA PRO A 86 -2.98 11.28 -2.56
C PRO A 86 -2.37 10.96 -1.21
N PHE A 87 -1.07 11.18 -1.03
CA PHE A 87 -0.35 10.85 0.19
C PHE A 87 0.01 12.07 1.03
N ASN A 88 -0.74 13.18 0.84
CA ASN A 88 -0.51 14.39 1.62
C ASN A 88 -0.62 14.15 3.14
N ASP A 89 -1.53 13.28 3.55
CA ASP A 89 -1.85 13.04 4.95
C ASP A 89 -1.22 11.76 5.52
N LEU A 90 -0.23 11.15 4.86
CA LEU A 90 0.40 9.91 5.35
C LEU A 90 0.90 10.02 6.79
N GLY A 91 1.39 11.19 7.20
CA GLY A 91 1.85 11.41 8.57
C GLY A 91 0.76 11.31 9.63
N ARG A 92 -0.51 11.28 9.25
CA ARG A 92 -1.65 11.16 10.16
C ARG A 92 -2.08 9.72 10.41
N LEU A 93 -1.50 8.76 9.69
CA LEU A 93 -1.80 7.35 9.89
C LEU A 93 -1.23 6.86 11.22
N ASN A 94 -2.05 6.13 11.96
CA ASN A 94 -1.70 5.54 13.25
C ASN A 94 -1.72 4.02 13.17
N THR A 95 -1.11 3.37 14.15
CA THR A 95 -1.16 1.91 14.30
C THR A 95 -2.61 1.42 14.15
N CYS A 96 -2.78 0.36 13.37
CA CYS A 96 -4.08 -0.29 13.09
C CYS A 96 -5.00 0.45 12.14
N ASP A 97 -4.63 1.62 11.64
CA ASP A 97 -5.39 2.26 10.56
C ASP A 97 -5.37 1.36 9.33
N SER A 98 -6.50 1.30 8.64
CA SER A 98 -6.68 0.39 7.51
C SER A 98 -6.24 1.02 6.21
N ILE A 99 -5.59 0.20 5.38
CA ILE A 99 -5.30 0.50 3.97
C ILE A 99 -5.80 -0.69 3.18
N ILE A 100 -6.72 -0.46 2.23
CA ILE A 100 -7.36 -1.53 1.48
C ILE A 100 -6.97 -1.39 0.02
N ILE A 101 -6.43 -2.47 -0.54
CA ILE A 101 -6.10 -2.55 -1.96
C ILE A 101 -7.12 -3.48 -2.61
N GLU A 102 -7.96 -2.90 -3.44
CA GLU A 102 -8.95 -3.64 -4.21
C GLU A 102 -8.41 -3.96 -5.59
N THR A 103 -8.38 -5.23 -5.95
CA THR A 103 -8.09 -5.69 -7.30
C THR A 103 -9.38 -6.18 -7.95
N GLU A 104 -9.30 -6.71 -9.17
CA GLU A 104 -10.47 -7.26 -9.84
C GLU A 104 -11.15 -8.35 -9.02
N ASP A 105 -10.37 -9.19 -8.34
CA ASP A 105 -10.87 -10.40 -7.69
C ASP A 105 -11.03 -10.28 -6.18
N LYS A 106 -10.29 -9.40 -5.53
CA LYS A 106 -10.16 -9.40 -4.07
C LYS A 106 -10.08 -8.00 -3.48
N TYR A 107 -10.49 -7.91 -2.21
CA TYR A 107 -10.08 -6.84 -1.31
C TYR A 107 -8.97 -7.36 -0.42
N ASN A 108 -7.84 -6.67 -0.39
CA ASN A 108 -6.70 -6.99 0.48
C ASN A 108 -6.65 -5.92 1.57
N VAL A 109 -6.92 -6.32 2.81
CA VAL A 109 -7.00 -5.40 3.94
C VAL A 109 -5.71 -5.44 4.72
N TYR A 110 -5.01 -4.30 4.75
CA TYR A 110 -3.77 -4.11 5.50
C TYR A 110 -4.03 -3.19 6.68
N LYS A 111 -3.29 -3.38 7.77
CA LYS A 111 -3.31 -2.51 8.95
C LYS A 111 -1.92 -1.96 9.19
N VAL A 112 -1.84 -0.66 9.50
CA VAL A 112 -0.57 0.00 9.79
C VAL A 112 0.07 -0.66 11.00
N ALA A 113 1.38 -0.93 10.90
CA ALA A 113 2.16 -1.57 11.94
C ALA A 113 2.30 -0.68 13.18
N PRO A 114 2.65 -1.26 14.33
CA PRO A 114 2.98 -0.49 15.53
C PRO A 114 4.08 0.53 15.27
N MET A 115 4.00 1.68 15.93
CA MET A 115 4.97 2.78 15.75
C MET A 115 6.30 2.53 16.46
N GLU A 116 6.33 1.58 17.39
CA GLU A 116 7.55 1.17 18.10
C GLU A 116 7.97 -0.22 17.64
N PRO A 117 9.29 -0.47 17.50
CA PRO A 117 9.78 -1.77 17.07
C PRO A 117 9.47 -2.86 18.10
N SER A 118 9.32 -4.09 17.63
CA SER A 118 9.07 -5.28 18.45
C SER A 118 7.84 -5.18 19.35
N ARG A 119 6.84 -4.41 18.92
CA ARG A 119 5.54 -4.28 19.59
C ARG A 119 4.43 -4.92 18.78
N GLY A 120 3.47 -5.53 19.49
CA GLY A 120 2.23 -6.00 18.89
C GLY A 120 1.14 -4.94 18.96
N ALA A 121 -0.02 -5.25 18.39
CA ALA A 121 -1.23 -4.43 18.48
C ALA A 121 -2.46 -5.32 18.41
N ASP A 122 -3.58 -4.81 18.95
CA ASP A 122 -4.81 -5.59 19.09
C ASP A 122 -5.49 -5.91 17.74
N CYS A 123 -5.19 -5.15 16.69
CA CYS A 123 -5.75 -5.40 15.38
C CYS A 123 -5.13 -6.60 14.64
N PHE A 124 -4.10 -7.20 15.22
CA PHE A 124 -3.42 -8.39 14.67
C PHE A 124 -3.70 -9.60 15.55
N THR A 125 -3.75 -10.78 14.94
CA THR A 125 -3.88 -12.04 15.71
C THR A 125 -2.61 -12.29 16.51
N PRO A 126 -2.66 -13.19 17.55
CA PRO A 126 -1.46 -13.57 18.28
C PRO A 126 -0.35 -14.09 17.38
N GLU A 127 -0.69 -14.87 16.35
CA GLU A 127 0.28 -15.40 15.38
C GLU A 127 0.92 -14.29 14.57
N GLN A 128 0.12 -13.32 14.11
CA GLN A 128 0.63 -12.16 13.37
C GLN A 128 1.55 -11.33 14.25
N ASN A 129 1.13 -11.04 15.49
CA ASN A 129 1.96 -10.30 16.44
C ASN A 129 3.28 -11.01 16.70
N SER A 130 3.26 -12.32 16.86
CA SER A 130 4.49 -13.11 17.05
C SER A 130 5.41 -12.99 15.83
N GLY A 131 4.86 -13.12 14.63
CA GLY A 131 5.64 -13.01 13.39
C GLY A 131 6.23 -11.62 13.17
N MET A 132 5.50 -10.57 13.57
CA MET A 132 5.91 -9.17 13.38
C MET A 132 6.94 -8.71 14.40
N THR A 133 6.97 -9.28 15.58
CA THR A 133 7.79 -8.81 16.71
C THR A 133 9.08 -9.57 16.88
N THR A 134 9.33 -10.58 16.05
CA THR A 134 10.51 -11.44 16.13
C THR A 134 11.21 -11.54 14.79
N GLY A 135 12.47 -11.95 14.79
CA GLY A 135 13.24 -12.22 13.57
C GLY A 135 13.38 -10.99 12.68
N GLN A 136 13.26 -11.21 11.37
CA GLN A 136 13.52 -10.18 10.35
C GLN A 136 12.52 -9.01 10.37
N TYR A 137 11.37 -9.17 10.99
CA TYR A 137 10.36 -8.10 11.05
C TYR A 137 10.47 -7.25 12.31
N SER A 138 11.33 -7.63 13.27
CA SER A 138 11.34 -7.03 14.61
C SER A 138 11.68 -5.54 14.64
N ASN A 139 12.35 -5.02 13.62
CA ASN A 139 12.70 -3.60 13.53
C ASN A 139 11.75 -2.78 12.65
N ILE A 140 10.74 -3.40 12.07
CA ILE A 140 9.78 -2.70 11.21
C ILE A 140 8.80 -1.91 12.07
N VAL A 141 8.64 -0.64 11.74
CA VAL A 141 7.70 0.26 12.43
C VAL A 141 6.70 0.83 11.43
N GLY A 142 5.55 1.26 11.91
CA GLY A 142 4.45 1.74 11.09
C GLY A 142 4.75 3.01 10.29
N ARG A 143 5.60 3.88 10.82
CA ARG A 143 5.98 5.13 10.13
C ARG A 143 7.40 5.50 10.45
N HIS A 144 8.18 5.82 9.43
CA HIS A 144 9.53 6.37 9.63
C HIS A 144 9.91 7.27 8.45
N ILE A 145 11.00 8.00 8.64
CA ILE A 145 11.57 8.90 7.65
C ILE A 145 12.90 8.33 7.20
N THR A 146 13.15 8.34 5.90
CA THR A 146 14.41 7.88 5.33
C THR A 146 14.79 8.74 4.12
N THR A 147 15.93 8.42 3.50
CA THR A 147 16.42 9.15 2.33
C THR A 147 15.83 8.59 1.03
N PRO A 148 15.80 9.40 -0.05
CA PRO A 148 15.32 8.92 -1.35
C PRO A 148 16.11 7.75 -1.93
N LEU A 149 17.36 7.56 -1.48
CA LEU A 149 18.22 6.47 -1.96
C LEU A 149 18.03 5.17 -1.20
N ASP A 150 17.23 5.18 -0.12
CA ASP A 150 16.98 3.99 0.69
C ASP A 150 15.93 3.10 0.02
N VAL A 151 16.38 2.22 -0.85
CA VAL A 151 15.51 1.25 -1.53
C VAL A 151 15.15 0.07 -0.65
N SER A 152 15.77 -0.07 0.52
CA SER A 152 15.50 -1.20 1.42
C SER A 152 14.07 -1.21 1.94
N VAL A 153 13.40 -0.06 1.94
CA VAL A 153 12.03 0.07 2.47
C VAL A 153 11.01 -0.69 1.62
N ILE A 154 11.28 -0.92 0.33
CA ILE A 154 10.38 -1.66 -0.55
C ILE A 154 10.88 -3.08 -0.85
N GLU A 155 11.94 -3.55 -0.19
CA GLU A 155 12.34 -4.95 -0.28
C GLU A 155 11.23 -5.86 0.25
N PRO A 156 11.20 -7.15 -0.15
CA PRO A 156 10.18 -8.09 0.32
C PRO A 156 10.07 -8.17 1.84
N VAL A 157 11.19 -8.11 2.55
CA VAL A 157 11.26 -7.86 3.99
C VAL A 157 12.04 -6.56 4.16
N PRO A 158 11.37 -5.45 4.47
CA PRO A 158 12.04 -4.15 4.53
C PRO A 158 13.26 -4.14 5.43
N GLY A 159 14.38 -3.64 4.90
CA GLY A 159 15.63 -3.48 5.66
C GLY A 159 16.43 -4.76 5.86
N ASN A 160 15.98 -5.89 5.33
CA ASN A 160 16.67 -7.16 5.54
C ASN A 160 17.94 -7.34 4.67
N GLY A 161 18.01 -6.67 3.53
CA GLY A 161 19.15 -6.75 2.62
C GLY A 161 19.35 -8.10 1.94
N GLN A 162 18.42 -9.03 2.08
CA GLN A 162 18.48 -10.39 1.54
C GLN A 162 17.50 -10.51 0.37
N GLY A 163 17.92 -10.03 -0.80
CA GLY A 163 17.05 -9.83 -1.96
C GLY A 163 16.24 -11.03 -2.44
N ASN A 164 16.60 -12.25 -2.06
CA ASN A 164 15.88 -13.47 -2.47
C ASN A 164 14.89 -13.98 -1.42
N ASP A 165 14.89 -13.42 -0.21
CA ASP A 165 13.98 -13.85 0.85
C ASP A 165 12.73 -13.00 0.82
N ILE A 166 11.60 -13.59 0.40
CA ILE A 166 10.32 -12.89 0.36
C ILE A 166 9.63 -12.83 1.71
N GLY A 167 10.17 -13.52 2.73
CA GLY A 167 9.60 -13.50 4.08
C GLY A 167 8.37 -14.37 4.24
N LYS A 168 7.75 -14.28 5.42
CA LYS A 168 6.61 -15.12 5.84
C LYS A 168 5.31 -14.35 5.92
N LEU A 169 5.36 -13.03 5.84
CA LEU A 169 4.21 -12.16 6.03
C LEU A 169 3.89 -11.40 4.73
N LYS A 170 2.67 -10.92 4.64
CA LYS A 170 2.20 -10.11 3.54
C LYS A 170 2.18 -8.66 3.98
N MET A 171 3.00 -7.83 3.33
CA MET A 171 3.18 -6.44 3.70
C MET A 171 2.78 -5.49 2.58
N LEU A 172 2.54 -4.26 2.98
CA LEU A 172 2.35 -3.10 2.11
C LEU A 172 3.23 -1.97 2.63
N THR A 173 3.93 -1.30 1.73
CA THR A 173 4.72 -0.11 2.06
C THR A 173 4.25 1.05 1.18
N LEU A 174 3.88 2.16 1.81
CA LEU A 174 3.58 3.42 1.12
C LEU A 174 4.75 4.37 1.28
N THR A 175 5.12 5.05 0.19
CA THR A 175 6.22 6.00 0.19
C THR A 175 5.79 7.35 -0.36
N THR A 176 6.29 8.43 0.21
CA THR A 176 6.06 9.80 -0.30
C THR A 176 7.16 10.75 0.16
N CYS A 177 7.20 11.94 -0.42
CA CYS A 177 8.18 12.96 -0.05
C CYS A 177 7.97 13.49 1.37
N HIS A 178 9.05 13.83 2.05
CA HIS A 178 9.04 14.42 3.38
C HIS A 178 10.26 15.33 3.57
N PRO A 179 10.16 16.51 4.23
CA PRO A 179 8.91 17.18 4.59
C PRO A 179 8.10 17.58 3.37
N GLN A 180 6.84 17.95 3.59
CA GLN A 180 5.97 18.44 2.53
C GLN A 180 6.68 19.53 1.72
N PHE A 181 6.56 19.48 0.37
CA PHE A 181 7.24 20.38 -0.57
C PHE A 181 8.77 20.16 -0.67
N SER A 182 9.28 19.03 -0.15
CA SER A 182 10.69 18.67 -0.24
C SER A 182 10.87 17.26 -0.75
N ASP A 183 11.92 17.05 -1.53
CA ASP A 183 12.30 15.71 -2.02
C ASP A 183 13.57 15.19 -1.33
N LYS A 184 13.99 15.82 -0.23
CA LYS A 184 15.21 15.46 0.50
C LYS A 184 15.06 14.16 1.29
N GLU A 185 13.85 13.87 1.71
CA GLU A 185 13.51 12.68 2.52
C GLU A 185 12.27 12.01 1.99
N ARG A 186 12.01 10.81 2.50
CA ARG A 186 10.80 10.03 2.20
C ARG A 186 10.11 9.67 3.51
N MET A 187 8.79 9.86 3.56
CA MET A 187 7.98 9.29 4.63
C MET A 187 7.52 7.91 4.18
N ILE A 188 7.66 6.95 5.08
CA ILE A 188 7.39 5.55 4.83
C ILE A 188 6.31 5.06 5.80
N ILE A 189 5.32 4.37 5.27
CA ILE A 189 4.30 3.65 6.06
C ILE A 189 4.45 2.16 5.76
N HIS A 190 4.55 1.35 6.81
CA HIS A 190 4.52 -0.11 6.70
C HIS A 190 3.24 -0.65 7.30
N ALA A 191 2.64 -1.61 6.61
CA ALA A 191 1.41 -2.26 7.04
C ALA A 191 1.49 -3.76 6.76
N PHE A 192 0.69 -4.53 7.50
CA PHE A 192 0.61 -5.98 7.34
C PHE A 192 -0.81 -6.38 6.98
N GLU A 193 -0.95 -7.35 6.08
CA GLU A 193 -2.25 -7.85 5.68
C GLU A 193 -2.90 -8.65 6.80
N VAL A 194 -4.16 -8.33 7.08
CA VAL A 194 -4.95 -9.04 8.10
C VAL A 194 -6.07 -9.87 7.48
N GLU A 195 -6.51 -9.55 6.26
CA GLU A 195 -7.63 -10.24 5.63
C GLU A 195 -7.57 -10.10 4.11
N GLN A 196 -7.98 -11.16 3.40
CA GLN A 196 -8.31 -11.11 1.99
C GLN A 196 -9.77 -11.50 1.84
N ILE A 197 -10.54 -10.72 1.10
CA ILE A 197 -11.94 -11.00 0.83
C ILE A 197 -12.11 -11.22 -0.67
N ASP A 198 -12.52 -12.40 -1.05
CA ASP A 198 -12.84 -12.72 -2.44
C ASP A 198 -14.12 -11.99 -2.83
N LYS A 199 -14.08 -11.23 -3.91
CA LYS A 199 -15.24 -10.44 -4.36
C LYS A 199 -16.41 -11.31 -4.84
N SER A 200 -16.14 -12.56 -5.22
CA SER A 200 -17.20 -13.51 -5.60
C SER A 200 -18.16 -13.83 -4.46
N THR A 201 -17.74 -13.60 -3.20
CA THR A 201 -18.60 -13.81 -2.03
C THR A 201 -19.66 -12.72 -1.85
N GLY A 202 -19.55 -11.60 -2.55
CA GLY A 202 -20.39 -10.42 -2.35
C GLY A 202 -20.07 -9.62 -1.10
N ARG A 203 -19.07 -10.06 -0.31
CA ARG A 203 -18.65 -9.34 0.91
C ARG A 203 -17.74 -8.17 0.56
N VAL A 204 -17.85 -7.13 1.38
CA VAL A 204 -17.02 -5.92 1.32
C VAL A 204 -16.34 -5.76 2.69
N PRO A 205 -15.10 -5.26 2.76
CA PRO A 205 -14.46 -5.00 4.03
C PRO A 205 -15.34 -4.14 4.95
N GLN A 206 -15.38 -4.50 6.23
CA GLN A 206 -16.15 -3.75 7.22
C GLN A 206 -15.75 -2.29 7.25
N GLU A 207 -14.47 -2.01 7.06
CA GLU A 207 -13.89 -0.67 7.07
C GLU A 207 -14.43 0.23 5.96
N LEU A 208 -15.02 -0.35 4.90
CA LEU A 208 -15.62 0.41 3.78
C LEU A 208 -17.13 0.58 3.89
N LYS A 209 -17.76 0.07 4.96
CA LYS A 209 -19.24 0.09 5.10
C LYS A 209 -19.76 1.36 5.75
N ASP A 210 -18.94 2.17 6.34
CA ASP A 210 -19.35 3.38 7.09
C ASP A 210 -19.26 4.65 6.28
#